data_b07dd6ff9c8e85ad3ca59986becb42b6
#
_entry.id   b07dd6ff9c8e85ad3ca59986becb42b6
#
_cell.length_a   1.000
_cell.length_b   1.000
_cell.length_c   1.000
_cell.angle_alpha   90.00
_cell.angle_beta   90.00
_cell.angle_gamma   90.00
#
_symmetry.space_group_name_H-M   'P 1'
#
loop_
_entity.id
_entity.type
_entity.pdbx_description
1 polymer ?
#
loop_
_entity_poly.entity_id
_entity_poly.type
_entity_poly.pdbx_seq_one_letter_code
_entity_poly.pdbx_strand_id
1 'polypeptide(L)'
;YWLLNPANLSGQMKSVITNSVNESAPYNTEYGISPTNSAYGIAGPKTGSDWAKYTTVITENSITGYYNDQKIGTVEITNKVENFGTDLFAYIGKSSYSDMFYKGSVKEVKIYDGAQSYKQVKSDYYNEVLKAAKDGLSIGDTSAVKEDLTLPATLENGVSVSWETSKASVITAEGKVTRPEEGKTSETITLTATLSLNGYTVTKEFEVTVVPWNLDEDLAEAAAQLKLAKVISEDIELPEEGKYGSTITWKSSDDSVLSDAGAIVSRPESGKGNQKVTLTATLSLNGKSVEKPFKIEVMEEFY
;
A
#
# COMPACT_ATOMS: atom_id res chain seq x y z
N TYR A 1 -5.84 29.23 1.57
CA TYR A 1 -5.44 30.18 2.60
C TYR A 1 -5.65 31.61 2.12
N TRP A 2 -5.77 32.53 3.06
CA TRP A 2 -5.93 33.94 2.79
C TRP A 2 -4.79 34.71 3.47
N LEU A 3 -4.18 35.64 2.74
CA LEU A 3 -3.20 36.56 3.27
C LEU A 3 -3.84 37.97 3.25
N LEU A 4 -3.88 38.61 4.39
CA LEU A 4 -4.56 39.90 4.59
C LEU A 4 -3.62 40.92 5.21
N ASN A 5 -3.74 42.17 4.78
CA ASN A 5 -3.12 43.29 5.44
C ASN A 5 -4.18 44.06 6.25
N PRO A 6 -4.14 44.02 7.59
CA PRO A 6 -5.12 44.69 8.44
C PRO A 6 -5.13 46.24 8.30
N ALA A 7 -4.02 46.83 7.92
CA ALA A 7 -3.95 48.26 7.68
C ALA A 7 -4.81 48.74 6.50
N ASN A 8 -5.23 47.83 5.62
CA ASN A 8 -6.05 48.10 4.45
C ASN A 8 -7.52 47.69 4.62
N LEU A 9 -7.98 47.39 5.84
CA LEU A 9 -9.35 46.96 6.12
C LEU A 9 -10.41 48.07 6.11
N SER A 10 -10.03 49.34 5.97
CA SER A 10 -10.98 50.41 5.84
C SER A 10 -11.51 50.54 4.42
N GLY A 11 -12.65 49.94 4.16
CA GLY A 11 -13.45 50.19 2.98
C GLY A 11 -13.31 49.21 1.82
N GLN A 12 -12.20 48.54 1.67
CA GLN A 12 -12.03 47.45 0.68
C GLN A 12 -10.94 46.51 1.14
N MET A 13 -11.36 45.32 1.52
CA MET A 13 -10.44 44.25 1.88
C MET A 13 -9.63 43.83 0.67
N LYS A 14 -8.32 44.02 0.72
CA LYS A 14 -7.41 43.53 -0.29
C LYS A 14 -6.89 42.18 0.15
N SER A 15 -7.56 41.13 -0.25
CA SER A 15 -6.97 39.79 -0.15
C SER A 15 -5.85 39.69 -1.17
N VAL A 16 -4.73 39.17 -0.71
CA VAL A 16 -3.50 39.05 -1.52
C VAL A 16 -3.56 37.78 -2.32
N ILE A 17 -3.90 36.65 -1.69
CA ILE A 17 -3.97 35.35 -2.30
C ILE A 17 -5.15 34.58 -1.71
N THR A 18 -5.96 34.00 -2.56
CA THR A 18 -7.01 33.08 -2.13
C THR A 18 -6.89 31.76 -2.89
N ASN A 19 -6.82 30.68 -2.15
CA ASN A 19 -7.09 29.34 -2.67
C ASN A 19 -8.44 28.93 -2.09
N SER A 20 -9.50 28.99 -2.87
CA SER A 20 -10.83 28.60 -2.42
C SER A 20 -11.39 27.45 -3.24
N VAL A 21 -11.99 26.50 -2.56
CA VAL A 21 -12.82 25.47 -3.16
C VAL A 21 -14.26 25.79 -2.74
N ASN A 22 -15.11 26.09 -3.69
CA ASN A 22 -16.52 26.32 -3.44
C ASN A 22 -17.35 25.25 -4.15
N GLU A 23 -17.86 24.28 -3.40
CA GLU A 23 -18.67 23.18 -3.93
C GLU A 23 -20.07 23.61 -4.36
N SER A 24 -20.56 24.77 -3.92
CA SER A 24 -21.93 25.22 -4.13
C SER A 24 -22.11 26.24 -5.24
N ALA A 25 -21.02 26.69 -5.87
CA ALA A 25 -21.08 27.66 -6.97
C ALA A 25 -20.56 27.04 -8.28
N PRO A 26 -20.99 27.57 -9.46
CA PRO A 26 -20.43 27.16 -10.75
C PRO A 26 -18.91 27.44 -10.89
N TYR A 27 -18.32 28.12 -9.91
CA TYR A 27 -16.89 28.43 -9.81
C TYR A 27 -16.20 27.40 -8.93
N ASN A 28 -15.69 26.37 -9.54
CA ASN A 28 -15.32 25.15 -8.84
C ASN A 28 -13.98 25.19 -8.08
N THR A 29 -13.08 26.07 -8.44
CA THR A 29 -11.81 26.32 -7.73
C THR A 29 -11.23 27.59 -8.28
N GLU A 30 -11.23 28.65 -7.50
CA GLU A 30 -10.59 29.89 -7.88
C GLU A 30 -9.35 30.08 -7.04
N TYR A 31 -8.21 30.24 -7.71
CA TYR A 31 -7.04 30.84 -7.12
C TYR A 31 -7.13 32.31 -7.43
N GLY A 32 -7.47 33.10 -6.44
CA GLY A 32 -7.70 34.51 -6.67
C GLY A 32 -6.60 35.35 -6.08
N ILE A 33 -6.19 36.35 -6.83
CA ILE A 33 -5.59 37.52 -6.28
C ILE A 33 -6.55 38.61 -6.54
N SER A 34 -6.98 39.26 -5.48
CA SER A 34 -7.77 40.48 -5.62
C SER A 34 -6.92 41.69 -5.20
N PRO A 35 -6.21 42.32 -6.12
CA PRO A 35 -5.53 43.58 -5.82
C PRO A 35 -6.51 44.75 -5.76
N THR A 36 -7.62 44.68 -6.50
CA THR A 36 -8.65 45.74 -6.53
C THR A 36 -9.95 45.16 -7.08
N ASN A 37 -10.94 44.87 -6.29
CA ASN A 37 -12.35 44.59 -6.65
C ASN A 37 -12.67 43.64 -7.82
N SER A 38 -11.70 43.10 -8.52
CA SER A 38 -11.87 42.11 -9.55
C SER A 38 -11.14 40.86 -9.14
N ALA A 39 -11.86 39.76 -8.97
CA ALA A 39 -11.30 38.46 -8.76
C ALA A 39 -10.61 38.01 -10.06
N TYR A 40 -9.31 38.07 -10.09
CA TYR A 40 -8.53 37.41 -11.14
C TYR A 40 -8.20 36.04 -10.60
N GLY A 41 -8.93 35.03 -11.05
CA GLY A 41 -8.77 33.68 -10.61
C GLY A 41 -8.02 32.84 -11.64
N ILE A 42 -7.19 31.92 -11.14
CA ILE A 42 -6.71 30.79 -11.91
C ILE A 42 -7.64 29.64 -11.57
N ALA A 43 -8.44 29.15 -12.53
CA ALA A 43 -9.29 28.00 -12.33
C ALA A 43 -8.43 26.73 -12.23
N GLY A 44 -8.58 25.98 -11.16
CA GLY A 44 -7.94 24.68 -10.97
C GLY A 44 -8.95 23.54 -10.90
N PRO A 45 -8.50 22.29 -10.94
CA PRO A 45 -9.37 21.13 -10.78
C PRO A 45 -9.99 21.10 -9.37
N LYS A 46 -11.20 20.52 -9.28
CA LYS A 46 -11.83 20.26 -7.99
C LYS A 46 -10.95 19.33 -7.15
N THR A 47 -10.88 19.59 -5.85
CA THR A 47 -10.38 18.60 -4.90
C THR A 47 -11.34 17.41 -4.87
N GLY A 48 -10.85 16.23 -5.20
CA GLY A 48 -11.56 14.97 -4.99
C GLY A 48 -11.36 14.44 -3.58
N SER A 49 -11.55 13.14 -3.41
CA SER A 49 -11.24 12.40 -2.18
C SER A 49 -9.73 12.25 -1.93
N ASP A 50 -8.92 12.44 -2.97
CA ASP A 50 -7.48 12.19 -2.93
C ASP A 50 -6.70 13.42 -2.46
N TRP A 51 -5.54 13.16 -1.86
CA TRP A 51 -4.62 14.24 -1.49
C TRP A 51 -4.09 14.94 -2.75
N ALA A 52 -4.19 16.27 -2.74
CA ALA A 52 -3.68 17.12 -3.80
C ALA A 52 -2.77 18.21 -3.23
N LYS A 53 -1.71 18.53 -3.97
CA LYS A 53 -0.80 19.63 -3.65
C LYS A 53 -1.15 20.85 -4.48
N TYR A 54 -1.48 21.94 -3.82
CA TYR A 54 -1.65 23.26 -4.44
C TYR A 54 -0.43 24.11 -4.16
N THR A 55 0.24 24.58 -5.21
CA THR A 55 1.37 25.50 -5.06
C THR A 55 1.06 26.81 -5.76
N THR A 56 1.27 27.91 -5.05
CA THR A 56 1.15 29.28 -5.58
C THR A 56 2.52 29.92 -5.58
N VAL A 57 3.00 30.29 -6.74
CA VAL A 57 4.28 30.98 -6.92
C VAL A 57 3.99 32.43 -7.24
N ILE A 58 4.52 33.34 -6.42
CA ILE A 58 4.36 34.78 -6.54
C ILE A 58 5.68 35.39 -6.92
N THR A 59 5.68 36.18 -7.99
CA THR A 59 6.81 36.99 -8.43
C THR A 59 6.45 38.47 -8.32
N GLU A 60 7.33 39.37 -8.71
CA GLU A 60 7.02 40.81 -8.74
C GLU A 60 5.83 41.15 -9.63
N ASN A 61 5.62 40.43 -10.71
CA ASN A 61 4.66 40.78 -11.76
C ASN A 61 3.60 39.73 -12.01
N SER A 62 3.67 38.57 -11.39
CA SER A 62 2.76 37.47 -11.70
C SER A 62 2.51 36.55 -10.53
N ILE A 63 1.39 35.84 -10.61
CA ILE A 63 1.10 34.68 -9.77
C ILE A 63 0.80 33.49 -10.65
N THR A 64 1.45 32.40 -10.33
CA THR A 64 1.30 31.13 -11.05
C THR A 64 0.77 30.07 -10.08
N GLY A 65 -0.32 29.43 -10.46
CA GLY A 65 -0.91 28.31 -9.73
C GLY A 65 -0.49 26.98 -10.31
N TYR A 66 -0.25 26.02 -9.42
CA TYR A 66 0.01 24.61 -9.78
C TYR A 66 -0.91 23.71 -8.97
N TYR A 67 -1.34 22.65 -9.63
CA TYR A 67 -2.06 21.51 -9.04
C TYR A 67 -1.21 20.25 -9.24
N ASN A 68 -0.73 19.69 -8.14
CA ASN A 68 0.29 18.64 -8.16
C ASN A 68 1.53 19.12 -8.93
N ASP A 69 1.87 18.46 -10.02
CA ASP A 69 2.97 18.80 -10.91
C ASP A 69 2.57 19.68 -12.12
N GLN A 70 1.28 19.99 -12.27
CA GLN A 70 0.74 20.69 -13.43
C GLN A 70 0.57 22.17 -13.18
N LYS A 71 1.08 22.99 -14.12
CA LYS A 71 0.78 24.42 -14.15
C LYS A 71 -0.68 24.62 -14.59
N ILE A 72 -1.49 25.25 -13.76
CA ILE A 72 -2.91 25.50 -14.05
C ILE A 72 -3.20 26.91 -14.59
N GLY A 73 -2.29 27.85 -14.36
CA GLY A 73 -2.42 29.19 -14.94
C GLY A 73 -1.43 30.19 -14.38
N THR A 74 -1.36 31.34 -15.04
CA THR A 74 -0.62 32.51 -14.56
C THR A 74 -1.47 33.74 -14.79
N VAL A 75 -1.52 34.64 -13.79
CA VAL A 75 -2.09 35.99 -13.91
C VAL A 75 -1.04 37.03 -13.61
N GLU A 76 -1.06 38.11 -14.37
CA GLU A 76 -0.21 39.25 -14.09
C GLU A 76 -0.80 40.12 -12.98
N ILE A 77 0.04 40.63 -12.13
CA ILE A 77 -0.31 41.50 -11.01
C ILE A 77 0.32 42.89 -11.19
N THR A 78 -0.44 43.90 -10.86
CA THR A 78 0.03 45.29 -10.87
C THR A 78 0.55 45.77 -9.51
N ASN A 79 0.11 45.12 -8.42
CA ASN A 79 0.55 45.40 -7.08
C ASN A 79 1.62 44.39 -6.65
N LYS A 80 2.79 44.87 -6.28
CA LYS A 80 3.87 44.01 -5.80
C LYS A 80 3.61 43.58 -4.36
N VAL A 81 4.16 42.41 -3.98
CA VAL A 81 4.04 41.86 -2.62
C VAL A 81 4.59 42.83 -1.59
N GLU A 82 5.64 43.56 -1.89
CA GLU A 82 6.23 44.59 -1.01
C GLU A 82 5.25 45.73 -0.64
N ASN A 83 4.21 45.97 -1.44
CA ASN A 83 3.18 46.97 -1.19
C ASN A 83 2.13 46.52 -0.17
N PHE A 84 2.14 45.26 0.27
CA PHE A 84 1.14 44.78 1.24
C PHE A 84 1.48 45.08 2.70
N GLY A 85 2.71 45.55 2.97
CA GLY A 85 3.18 45.87 4.32
C GLY A 85 3.63 44.64 5.11
N THR A 86 3.92 44.85 6.39
CA THR A 86 4.57 43.82 7.23
C THR A 86 3.62 43.08 8.16
N ASP A 87 2.48 43.65 8.50
CA ASP A 87 1.54 43.07 9.47
C ASP A 87 0.45 42.27 8.76
N LEU A 88 0.82 41.10 8.23
CA LEU A 88 -0.07 40.22 7.47
C LEU A 88 -0.69 39.15 8.37
N PHE A 89 -2.01 38.91 8.22
CA PHE A 89 -2.69 37.77 8.78
C PHE A 89 -2.88 36.68 7.74
N ALA A 90 -2.60 35.42 8.09
CA ALA A 90 -2.85 34.25 7.27
C ALA A 90 -3.95 33.39 7.89
N TYR A 91 -4.95 33.03 7.10
CA TYR A 91 -5.97 32.09 7.50
C TYR A 91 -5.87 30.79 6.64
N ILE A 92 -5.96 29.66 7.31
CA ILE A 92 -6.03 28.33 6.67
C ILE A 92 -7.42 27.76 6.95
N GLY A 93 -8.13 27.32 5.90
CA GLY A 93 -9.48 26.75 6.04
C GLY A 93 -10.57 27.76 6.35
N LYS A 94 -10.27 29.04 6.29
CA LYS A 94 -11.20 30.13 6.56
C LYS A 94 -10.93 31.30 5.59
N SER A 95 -12.00 31.96 5.12
CA SER A 95 -11.89 33.23 4.42
C SER A 95 -11.97 34.41 5.43
N SER A 96 -11.72 35.61 4.95
CA SER A 96 -11.95 36.86 5.71
C SER A 96 -13.41 37.29 5.68
N TYR A 97 -14.25 36.67 4.87
CA TYR A 97 -15.68 36.90 4.78
C TYR A 97 -16.46 35.93 5.67
N SER A 98 -17.78 36.16 5.75
CA SER A 98 -18.72 35.28 6.49
C SER A 98 -19.00 33.95 5.77
N ASP A 99 -18.05 33.46 4.97
CA ASP A 99 -18.18 32.20 4.26
C ASP A 99 -18.06 30.99 5.19
N MET A 100 -18.55 29.87 4.74
CA MET A 100 -18.39 28.61 5.48
C MET A 100 -16.92 28.20 5.54
N PHE A 101 -16.54 27.58 6.64
CA PHE A 101 -15.21 27.01 6.78
C PHE A 101 -14.98 25.88 5.77
N TYR A 102 -13.73 25.71 5.36
CA TYR A 102 -13.32 24.57 4.54
C TYR A 102 -13.65 23.25 5.25
N LYS A 103 -14.39 22.38 4.56
CA LYS A 103 -14.70 21.02 5.03
C LYS A 103 -13.74 20.06 4.37
N GLY A 104 -12.63 19.78 5.00
CA GLY A 104 -11.61 18.88 4.48
C GLY A 104 -10.43 18.81 5.42
N SER A 105 -9.41 18.05 5.01
CA SER A 105 -8.16 17.90 5.76
C SER A 105 -7.04 18.67 5.07
N VAL A 106 -6.18 19.31 5.85
CA VAL A 106 -4.94 19.94 5.39
C VAL A 106 -3.79 19.15 6.00
N LYS A 107 -2.96 18.57 5.14
CA LYS A 107 -1.82 17.76 5.58
C LYS A 107 -0.66 18.65 6.02
N GLU A 108 -0.35 19.65 5.21
CA GLU A 108 0.80 20.52 5.44
C GLU A 108 0.62 21.86 4.73
N VAL A 109 1.20 22.91 5.27
CA VAL A 109 1.33 24.22 4.64
C VAL A 109 2.79 24.64 4.71
N LYS A 110 3.38 24.97 3.55
CA LYS A 110 4.76 25.44 3.43
C LYS A 110 4.78 26.84 2.84
N ILE A 111 5.60 27.70 3.39
CA ILE A 111 5.87 29.05 2.88
C ILE A 111 7.37 29.12 2.61
N TYR A 112 7.74 29.53 1.40
CA TYR A 112 9.13 29.64 0.98
C TYR A 112 9.52 31.10 0.84
N ASP A 113 10.76 31.41 1.17
CA ASP A 113 11.36 32.69 0.88
C ASP A 113 11.84 32.72 -0.57
N GLY A 114 11.06 33.39 -1.43
CA GLY A 114 11.29 33.51 -2.86
C GLY A 114 10.47 32.58 -3.74
N ALA A 115 10.36 32.95 -5.00
CA ALA A 115 9.57 32.27 -6.00
C ALA A 115 10.30 31.00 -6.49
N GLN A 116 9.64 29.85 -6.36
CA GLN A 116 10.16 28.60 -6.89
C GLN A 116 10.00 28.51 -8.40
N SER A 117 11.00 27.92 -9.07
CA SER A 117 10.88 27.56 -10.47
C SER A 117 9.92 26.38 -10.67
N TYR A 118 9.35 26.24 -11.87
CA TYR A 118 8.52 25.08 -12.21
C TYR A 118 9.22 23.75 -11.96
N LYS A 119 10.53 23.68 -12.25
CA LYS A 119 11.34 22.49 -11.97
C LYS A 119 11.36 22.14 -10.48
N GLN A 120 11.48 23.12 -9.61
CA GLN A 120 11.44 22.93 -8.15
C GLN A 120 10.05 22.49 -7.69
N VAL A 121 8.97 23.13 -8.17
CA VAL A 121 7.59 22.73 -7.85
C VAL A 121 7.34 21.26 -8.21
N LYS A 122 7.77 20.84 -9.42
CA LYS A 122 7.67 19.44 -9.84
C LYS A 122 8.51 18.51 -8.97
N SER A 123 9.75 18.88 -8.69
CA SER A 123 10.64 18.09 -7.85
C SER A 123 10.05 17.88 -6.45
N ASP A 124 9.54 18.93 -5.83
CA ASP A 124 8.93 18.87 -4.51
C ASP A 124 7.71 17.95 -4.49
N TYR A 125 6.87 18.02 -5.54
CA TYR A 125 5.71 17.14 -5.66
C TYR A 125 6.11 15.67 -5.76
N TYR A 126 6.99 15.32 -6.72
CA TYR A 126 7.39 13.92 -6.92
C TYR A 126 8.18 13.35 -5.75
N ASN A 127 9.04 14.16 -5.11
CA ASN A 127 9.75 13.72 -3.92
C ASN A 127 8.81 13.45 -2.74
N GLU A 128 7.73 14.22 -2.58
CA GLU A 128 6.71 13.95 -1.56
C GLU A 128 5.93 12.66 -1.85
N VAL A 129 5.54 12.43 -3.11
CA VAL A 129 4.87 11.18 -3.52
C VAL A 129 5.78 9.98 -3.30
N LEU A 130 7.04 10.05 -3.73
CA LEU A 130 8.02 8.98 -3.56
C LEU A 130 8.35 8.73 -2.09
N LYS A 131 8.44 9.80 -1.29
CA LYS A 131 8.64 9.65 0.16
C LYS A 131 7.48 8.91 0.82
N ALA A 132 6.24 9.25 0.49
CA ALA A 132 5.06 8.58 1.02
C ALA A 132 5.03 7.10 0.60
N ALA A 133 5.33 6.81 -0.67
CA ALA A 133 5.43 5.45 -1.18
C ALA A 133 6.54 4.64 -0.48
N LYS A 134 7.73 5.24 -0.28
CA LYS A 134 8.83 4.64 0.47
C LYS A 134 8.45 4.32 1.90
N ASP A 135 7.80 5.27 2.60
CA ASP A 135 7.41 5.10 4.00
C ASP A 135 6.36 3.97 4.14
N GLY A 136 5.42 3.86 3.18
CA GLY A 136 4.39 2.82 3.15
C GLY A 136 4.84 1.46 2.60
N LEU A 137 5.98 1.37 1.90
CA LEU A 137 6.45 0.11 1.32
C LEU A 137 6.84 -0.88 2.41
N SER A 138 6.24 -2.08 2.38
CA SER A 138 6.55 -3.21 3.26
C SER A 138 6.63 -4.49 2.45
N ILE A 139 7.47 -5.43 2.87
CA ILE A 139 7.61 -6.78 2.29
C ILE A 139 7.32 -7.88 3.32
N GLY A 140 6.64 -7.51 4.42
CA GLY A 140 6.33 -8.43 5.51
C GLY A 140 7.42 -8.52 6.57
N ASP A 141 7.39 -9.62 7.34
CA ASP A 141 8.41 -9.89 8.36
C ASP A 141 9.69 -10.40 7.69
N THR A 142 10.79 -9.72 7.90
CA THR A 142 12.11 -10.03 7.33
C THR A 142 13.08 -10.67 8.33
N SER A 143 12.64 -10.93 9.55
CA SER A 143 13.52 -11.38 10.64
C SER A 143 13.88 -12.87 10.60
N ALA A 144 12.99 -13.71 9.99
CA ALA A 144 13.17 -15.16 9.92
C ALA A 144 12.47 -15.76 8.69
N VAL A 145 12.96 -15.40 7.51
CA VAL A 145 12.33 -15.75 6.23
C VAL A 145 12.55 -17.23 5.90
N LYS A 146 11.46 -17.93 5.59
CA LYS A 146 11.42 -19.36 5.24
C LYS A 146 10.80 -19.61 3.85
N GLU A 147 10.08 -18.65 3.28
CA GLU A 147 9.33 -18.76 2.02
C GLU A 147 9.66 -17.59 1.09
N ASP A 148 9.27 -17.71 -0.18
CA ASP A 148 9.46 -16.66 -1.16
C ASP A 148 8.77 -15.36 -0.73
N LEU A 149 9.43 -14.22 -1.01
CA LEU A 149 8.91 -12.90 -0.69
C LEU A 149 8.10 -12.34 -1.86
N THR A 150 6.97 -11.74 -1.55
CA THR A 150 6.22 -10.96 -2.54
C THR A 150 6.80 -9.55 -2.61
N LEU A 151 7.54 -9.27 -3.68
CA LEU A 151 8.16 -7.97 -3.94
C LEU A 151 7.28 -7.19 -4.92
N PRO A 152 6.64 -6.07 -4.52
CA PRO A 152 5.78 -5.32 -5.42
C PRO A 152 6.61 -4.64 -6.52
N ALA A 153 6.14 -4.72 -7.77
CA ALA A 153 6.72 -4.01 -8.90
C ALA A 153 6.11 -2.61 -9.13
N THR A 154 4.92 -2.37 -8.57
CA THR A 154 4.20 -1.09 -8.66
C THR A 154 3.48 -0.80 -7.35
N LEU A 155 3.39 0.49 -7.03
CA LEU A 155 2.64 1.01 -5.89
C LEU A 155 1.56 1.99 -6.39
N GLU A 156 0.80 2.55 -5.46
CA GLU A 156 -0.17 3.59 -5.75
C GLU A 156 0.46 4.80 -6.46
N ASN A 157 -0.36 5.60 -7.12
CA ASN A 157 0.04 6.78 -7.88
C ASN A 157 1.04 6.50 -9.03
N GLY A 158 1.10 5.26 -9.53
CA GLY A 158 1.96 4.89 -10.64
C GLY A 158 3.46 4.82 -10.32
N VAL A 159 3.81 4.70 -9.04
CA VAL A 159 5.20 4.50 -8.62
C VAL A 159 5.65 3.09 -9.02
N SER A 160 6.69 3.00 -9.83
CA SER A 160 7.34 1.72 -10.15
C SER A 160 8.41 1.38 -9.12
N VAL A 161 8.60 0.08 -8.86
CA VAL A 161 9.61 -0.42 -7.94
C VAL A 161 10.46 -1.46 -8.64
N SER A 162 11.77 -1.27 -8.62
CA SER A 162 12.75 -2.28 -9.01
C SER A 162 13.54 -2.74 -7.80
N TRP A 163 13.96 -4.00 -7.83
CA TRP A 163 14.61 -4.64 -6.70
C TRP A 163 16.02 -5.09 -7.07
N GLU A 164 16.93 -4.89 -6.13
CA GLU A 164 18.29 -5.42 -6.17
C GLU A 164 18.56 -6.18 -4.89
N THR A 165 19.43 -7.18 -4.97
CA THR A 165 19.82 -8.01 -3.84
C THR A 165 21.33 -8.01 -3.65
N SER A 166 21.79 -8.00 -2.42
CA SER A 166 23.22 -8.14 -2.12
C SER A 166 23.73 -9.56 -2.34
N LYS A 167 22.84 -10.58 -2.41
CA LYS A 167 23.21 -11.99 -2.59
C LYS A 167 22.10 -12.79 -3.28
N ALA A 168 22.12 -12.81 -4.62
CA ALA A 168 21.10 -13.48 -5.44
C ALA A 168 21.02 -14.99 -5.24
N SER A 169 22.07 -15.64 -4.72
CA SER A 169 22.04 -17.06 -4.37
C SER A 169 21.21 -17.38 -3.13
N VAL A 170 20.83 -16.37 -2.36
CA VAL A 170 19.99 -16.50 -1.15
C VAL A 170 18.59 -15.95 -1.41
N ILE A 171 18.46 -14.74 -1.97
CA ILE A 171 17.19 -14.19 -2.43
C ILE A 171 17.41 -13.53 -3.79
N THR A 172 16.61 -13.86 -4.80
CA THR A 172 16.67 -13.20 -6.10
C THR A 172 15.94 -11.85 -6.09
N ALA A 173 16.14 -11.05 -7.12
CA ALA A 173 15.44 -9.75 -7.29
C ALA A 173 13.91 -9.91 -7.46
N GLU A 174 13.44 -11.12 -7.81
CA GLU A 174 12.02 -11.48 -7.90
C GLU A 174 11.44 -11.97 -6.57
N GLY A 175 12.27 -12.06 -5.52
CA GLY A 175 11.87 -12.49 -4.20
C GLY A 175 11.96 -14.00 -3.95
N LYS A 176 12.53 -14.77 -4.89
CA LYS A 176 12.69 -16.21 -4.69
C LYS A 176 13.76 -16.50 -3.65
N VAL A 177 13.42 -17.28 -2.64
CA VAL A 177 14.26 -17.59 -1.49
C VAL A 177 14.91 -18.97 -1.63
N THR A 178 16.21 -19.03 -1.37
CA THR A 178 16.97 -20.28 -1.23
C THR A 178 17.49 -20.37 0.19
N ARG A 179 16.88 -21.24 1.00
CA ARG A 179 17.27 -21.41 2.41
C ARG A 179 18.60 -22.16 2.52
N PRO A 180 19.47 -21.77 3.47
CA PRO A 180 20.64 -22.55 3.82
C PRO A 180 20.27 -24.00 4.23
N GLU A 181 21.17 -24.93 3.99
CA GLU A 181 20.99 -26.33 4.39
C GLU A 181 20.79 -26.47 5.92
N GLU A 182 20.16 -27.57 6.32
CA GLU A 182 20.00 -27.92 7.75
C GLU A 182 21.34 -27.96 8.48
N GLY A 183 21.39 -27.34 9.66
CA GLY A 183 22.60 -27.23 10.48
C GLY A 183 23.56 -26.11 10.06
N LYS A 184 23.26 -25.34 9.03
CA LYS A 184 23.97 -24.09 8.67
C LYS A 184 23.45 -22.91 9.48
N THR A 185 24.18 -21.80 9.43
CA THR A 185 23.74 -20.52 10.01
C THR A 185 22.78 -19.79 9.11
N SER A 186 21.94 -18.92 9.70
CA SER A 186 21.12 -18.00 8.93
C SER A 186 21.96 -17.05 8.08
N GLU A 187 21.41 -16.65 6.94
CA GLU A 187 22.03 -15.69 6.02
C GLU A 187 21.26 -14.36 6.07
N THR A 188 21.95 -13.28 6.39
CA THR A 188 21.38 -11.93 6.36
C THR A 188 21.84 -11.22 5.10
N ILE A 189 20.90 -10.71 4.31
CA ILE A 189 21.15 -9.99 3.05
C ILE A 189 20.41 -8.66 3.05
N THR A 190 20.82 -7.76 2.16
CA THR A 190 20.09 -6.51 1.91
C THR A 190 19.33 -6.61 0.59
N LEU A 191 18.04 -6.36 0.63
CA LEU A 191 17.23 -6.06 -0.55
C LEU A 191 17.08 -4.55 -0.67
N THR A 192 17.39 -3.99 -1.84
CA THR A 192 17.25 -2.57 -2.15
C THR A 192 16.11 -2.36 -3.12
N ALA A 193 15.09 -1.66 -2.68
CA ALA A 193 13.99 -1.18 -3.53
C ALA A 193 14.35 0.20 -4.09
N THR A 194 14.32 0.37 -5.40
CA THR A 194 14.37 1.67 -6.08
C THR A 194 12.98 2.03 -6.57
N LEU A 195 12.38 3.04 -5.93
CA LEU A 195 11.09 3.58 -6.29
C LEU A 195 11.28 4.70 -7.30
N SER A 196 10.53 4.68 -8.39
CA SER A 196 10.67 5.63 -9.50
C SER A 196 9.33 6.19 -9.93
N LEU A 197 9.27 7.50 -10.19
CA LEU A 197 8.11 8.18 -10.74
C LEU A 197 8.56 9.37 -11.59
N ASN A 198 8.21 9.38 -12.88
CA ASN A 198 8.50 10.47 -13.82
C ASN A 198 9.97 10.96 -13.81
N GLY A 199 10.92 10.02 -13.67
CA GLY A 199 12.35 10.31 -13.67
C GLY A 199 12.94 10.73 -12.31
N TYR A 200 12.12 10.80 -11.27
CA TYR A 200 12.56 10.95 -9.87
C TYR A 200 12.67 9.59 -9.21
N THR A 201 13.62 9.42 -8.31
CA THR A 201 13.89 8.13 -7.66
C THR A 201 14.20 8.31 -6.18
N VAL A 202 13.87 7.28 -5.40
CA VAL A 202 14.28 7.13 -4.00
C VAL A 202 14.50 5.65 -3.71
N THR A 203 15.43 5.34 -2.82
CA THR A 203 15.73 3.96 -2.42
C THR A 203 15.26 3.65 -1.01
N LYS A 204 14.90 2.38 -0.78
CA LYS A 204 14.64 1.80 0.53
C LYS A 204 15.35 0.47 0.65
N GLU A 205 16.08 0.31 1.73
CA GLU A 205 16.76 -0.94 2.04
C GLU A 205 15.98 -1.74 3.08
N PHE A 206 16.02 -3.05 2.91
CA PHE A 206 15.46 -4.03 3.83
C PHE A 206 16.55 -5.02 4.19
N GLU A 207 16.82 -5.15 5.47
CA GLU A 207 17.63 -6.23 5.98
C GLU A 207 16.75 -7.47 6.13
N VAL A 208 17.16 -8.57 5.49
CA VAL A 208 16.38 -9.80 5.41
C VAL A 208 17.24 -10.96 5.91
N THR A 209 16.75 -11.67 6.90
CA THR A 209 17.42 -12.85 7.45
C THR A 209 16.70 -14.11 6.98
N VAL A 210 17.37 -14.93 6.17
CA VAL A 210 16.90 -16.24 5.72
C VAL A 210 17.42 -17.30 6.68
N VAL A 211 16.52 -18.04 7.30
CA VAL A 211 16.87 -19.10 8.24
C VAL A 211 17.11 -20.43 7.54
N PRO A 212 18.05 -21.27 8.04
CA PRO A 212 18.29 -22.57 7.48
C PRO A 212 17.08 -23.50 7.62
N TRP A 213 17.08 -24.60 6.87
CA TRP A 213 16.11 -25.68 7.06
C TRP A 213 16.22 -26.24 8.49
N ASN A 214 15.07 -26.38 9.15
CA ASN A 214 14.87 -27.22 10.32
C ASN A 214 13.76 -28.20 9.97
N LEU A 215 14.12 -29.33 9.34
CA LEU A 215 13.16 -30.23 8.71
C LEU A 215 12.15 -30.81 9.69
N ASP A 216 12.52 -31.02 10.94
CA ASP A 216 11.60 -31.55 11.95
C ASP A 216 10.55 -30.49 12.35
N GLU A 217 10.97 -29.23 12.55
CA GLU A 217 10.08 -28.11 12.86
C GLU A 217 9.23 -27.73 11.64
N ASP A 218 9.85 -27.64 10.45
CA ASP A 218 9.17 -27.26 9.20
C ASP A 218 8.09 -28.29 8.82
N LEU A 219 8.36 -29.59 8.97
CA LEU A 219 7.36 -30.66 8.78
C LEU A 219 6.26 -30.62 9.84
N ALA A 220 6.61 -30.38 11.09
CA ALA A 220 5.61 -30.24 12.15
C ALA A 220 4.68 -29.03 11.88
N GLU A 221 5.22 -27.91 11.42
CA GLU A 221 4.46 -26.72 11.04
C GLU A 221 3.56 -27.00 9.82
N ALA A 222 4.08 -27.65 8.77
CA ALA A 222 3.30 -28.04 7.61
C ALA A 222 2.15 -28.99 7.99
N ALA A 223 2.44 -29.97 8.84
CA ALA A 223 1.43 -30.87 9.35
C ALA A 223 0.36 -30.15 10.19
N ALA A 224 0.74 -29.16 11.01
CA ALA A 224 -0.19 -28.41 11.83
C ALA A 224 -1.22 -27.63 10.99
N GLN A 225 -0.82 -27.11 9.83
CA GLN A 225 -1.70 -26.36 8.93
C GLN A 225 -2.68 -27.25 8.16
N LEU A 226 -2.36 -28.53 7.95
CA LEU A 226 -3.21 -29.45 7.22
C LEU A 226 -4.48 -29.76 8.02
N LYS A 227 -5.64 -29.53 7.41
CA LYS A 227 -6.94 -29.73 8.05
C LYS A 227 -7.89 -30.43 7.10
N LEU A 228 -8.70 -31.37 7.63
CA LEU A 228 -9.80 -32.02 6.92
C LEU A 228 -11.10 -31.86 7.71
N ALA A 229 -12.21 -31.99 7.01
CA ALA A 229 -13.53 -32.13 7.63
C ALA A 229 -13.59 -33.44 8.46
N LYS A 230 -14.19 -33.36 9.65
CA LYS A 230 -14.31 -34.54 10.52
C LYS A 230 -15.47 -35.45 10.15
N VAL A 231 -16.52 -34.91 9.54
CA VAL A 231 -17.72 -35.63 9.09
C VAL A 231 -17.92 -35.29 7.62
N ILE A 232 -18.12 -36.30 6.79
CA ILE A 232 -18.26 -36.13 5.34
C ILE A 232 -19.48 -36.90 4.82
N SER A 233 -20.17 -36.30 3.86
CA SER A 233 -21.28 -36.90 3.11
C SER A 233 -21.00 -36.95 1.60
N GLU A 234 -19.86 -36.40 1.16
CA GLU A 234 -19.41 -36.31 -0.22
C GLU A 234 -17.91 -36.60 -0.26
N ASP A 235 -17.38 -36.86 -1.46
CA ASP A 235 -15.94 -37.02 -1.68
C ASP A 235 -15.19 -35.78 -1.21
N ILE A 236 -14.00 -35.94 -0.69
CA ILE A 236 -13.14 -34.86 -0.22
C ILE A 236 -11.90 -34.73 -1.11
N GLU A 237 -11.57 -33.48 -1.43
CA GLU A 237 -10.29 -33.18 -2.07
C GLU A 237 -9.16 -33.27 -1.04
N LEU A 238 -8.15 -34.08 -1.36
CA LEU A 238 -6.97 -34.25 -0.53
C LEU A 238 -5.80 -33.52 -1.15
N PRO A 239 -5.17 -32.54 -0.43
CA PRO A 239 -4.02 -31.83 -0.97
C PRO A 239 -2.82 -32.77 -1.15
N GLU A 240 -2.13 -32.60 -2.28
CA GLU A 240 -0.91 -33.34 -2.61
C GLU A 240 0.37 -32.55 -2.23
N GLU A 241 0.23 -31.25 -1.99
CA GLU A 241 1.31 -30.36 -1.59
C GLU A 241 0.96 -29.63 -0.29
N GLY A 242 1.96 -29.46 0.56
CA GLY A 242 1.87 -28.74 1.82
C GLY A 242 2.84 -27.58 1.89
N LYS A 243 2.88 -26.92 3.06
CA LYS A 243 3.77 -25.80 3.31
C LYS A 243 5.23 -26.17 3.05
N TYR A 244 6.02 -25.20 2.63
CA TYR A 244 7.44 -25.34 2.27
C TYR A 244 7.73 -26.30 1.10
N GLY A 245 6.73 -26.59 0.26
CA GLY A 245 6.86 -27.54 -0.85
C GLY A 245 6.93 -29.00 -0.40
N SER A 246 6.43 -29.33 0.81
CA SER A 246 6.31 -30.72 1.25
C SER A 246 5.30 -31.46 0.37
N THR A 247 5.63 -32.69 -0.05
CA THR A 247 4.68 -33.58 -0.73
C THR A 247 3.83 -34.30 0.29
N ILE A 248 2.55 -34.53 -0.03
CA ILE A 248 1.60 -35.23 0.84
C ILE A 248 1.07 -36.44 0.13
N THR A 249 1.17 -37.60 0.77
CA THR A 249 0.52 -38.81 0.36
C THR A 249 -0.48 -39.26 1.41
N TRP A 250 -1.55 -39.94 0.97
CA TRP A 250 -2.65 -40.32 1.83
C TRP A 250 -2.83 -41.80 1.90
N LYS A 251 -3.20 -42.31 3.06
CA LYS A 251 -3.55 -43.70 3.29
C LYS A 251 -4.80 -43.84 4.17
N SER A 252 -5.79 -44.51 3.66
CA SER A 252 -6.99 -44.90 4.40
C SER A 252 -6.77 -46.12 5.26
N SER A 253 -7.39 -46.16 6.43
CA SER A 253 -7.45 -47.34 7.26
C SER A 253 -8.50 -48.35 6.76
N ASP A 254 -9.42 -47.93 5.85
CA ASP A 254 -10.47 -48.76 5.27
C ASP A 254 -10.84 -48.22 3.88
N ASP A 255 -10.18 -48.75 2.87
CA ASP A 255 -10.35 -48.41 1.44
C ASP A 255 -11.74 -48.79 0.91
N SER A 256 -12.45 -49.68 1.59
CA SER A 256 -13.79 -50.11 1.18
C SER A 256 -14.87 -49.11 1.56
N VAL A 257 -14.54 -48.15 2.44
CA VAL A 257 -15.43 -47.06 2.90
C VAL A 257 -15.00 -45.71 2.35
N LEU A 258 -13.74 -45.36 2.52
CA LEU A 258 -13.15 -44.12 2.03
C LEU A 258 -11.78 -44.44 1.41
N SER A 259 -11.61 -44.14 0.13
CA SER A 259 -10.38 -44.43 -0.59
C SER A 259 -9.20 -43.52 -0.16
N ASP A 260 -7.97 -43.94 -0.51
CA ASP A 260 -6.76 -43.13 -0.37
C ASP A 260 -6.83 -41.78 -1.12
N ALA A 261 -7.67 -41.69 -2.16
CA ALA A 261 -7.92 -40.50 -2.94
C ALA A 261 -9.03 -39.59 -2.39
N GLY A 262 -9.65 -39.93 -1.25
CA GLY A 262 -10.72 -39.14 -0.63
C GLY A 262 -12.12 -39.42 -1.18
N ALA A 263 -12.30 -40.40 -2.06
CA ALA A 263 -13.60 -40.78 -2.59
C ALA A 263 -14.34 -41.74 -1.60
N ILE A 264 -15.63 -41.45 -1.37
CA ILE A 264 -16.51 -42.33 -0.59
C ILE A 264 -16.85 -43.55 -1.47
N VAL A 265 -16.35 -44.73 -1.09
CA VAL A 265 -16.57 -46.02 -1.81
C VAL A 265 -17.90 -46.66 -1.40
N SER A 266 -18.20 -46.62 -0.11
CA SER A 266 -19.48 -47.11 0.41
C SER A 266 -19.91 -46.30 1.64
N ARG A 267 -21.23 -46.21 1.87
CA ARG A 267 -21.83 -45.59 3.04
C ARG A 267 -22.58 -46.64 3.87
N PRO A 268 -22.60 -46.51 5.18
CA PRO A 268 -23.47 -47.34 6.00
C PRO A 268 -24.93 -47.15 5.60
N GLU A 269 -25.73 -48.19 5.68
CA GLU A 269 -27.18 -48.11 5.50
C GLU A 269 -27.80 -47.15 6.53
N SER A 270 -28.86 -46.48 6.11
CA SER A 270 -29.62 -45.57 7.01
C SER A 270 -30.04 -46.26 8.32
N GLY A 271 -29.80 -45.57 9.42
CA GLY A 271 -30.05 -46.04 10.77
C GLY A 271 -28.96 -46.93 11.39
N LYS A 272 -27.84 -47.16 10.65
CA LYS A 272 -26.68 -47.92 11.18
C LYS A 272 -25.65 -47.00 11.88
N GLY A 273 -25.77 -45.71 11.69
CA GLY A 273 -24.82 -44.70 12.17
C GLY A 273 -23.57 -44.55 11.25
N ASN A 274 -22.87 -43.44 11.46
CA ASN A 274 -21.69 -43.10 10.65
C ASN A 274 -20.53 -44.08 10.82
N GLN A 275 -19.80 -44.34 9.72
CA GLN A 275 -18.59 -45.21 9.74
C GLN A 275 -17.34 -44.33 10.01
N LYS A 276 -16.53 -44.77 10.95
CA LYS A 276 -15.26 -44.11 11.29
C LYS A 276 -14.10 -44.69 10.49
N VAL A 277 -13.37 -43.83 9.80
CA VAL A 277 -12.17 -44.16 9.04
C VAL A 277 -11.04 -43.22 9.46
N THR A 278 -9.81 -43.69 9.49
CA THR A 278 -8.65 -42.83 9.69
C THR A 278 -7.96 -42.63 8.36
N LEU A 279 -7.88 -41.39 7.88
CA LEU A 279 -6.98 -40.98 6.80
C LEU A 279 -5.68 -40.52 7.39
N THR A 280 -4.56 -41.15 7.01
CA THR A 280 -3.22 -40.73 7.43
C THR A 280 -2.53 -40.00 6.31
N ALA A 281 -2.18 -38.74 6.54
CA ALA A 281 -1.30 -37.96 5.67
C ALA A 281 0.15 -38.24 6.03
N THR A 282 0.97 -38.55 5.04
CA THR A 282 2.43 -38.60 5.17
C THR A 282 3.00 -37.40 4.43
N LEU A 283 3.50 -36.41 5.18
CA LEU A 283 4.18 -35.24 4.63
C LEU A 283 5.67 -35.53 4.52
N SER A 284 6.25 -35.26 3.36
CA SER A 284 7.68 -35.48 3.09
C SER A 284 8.35 -34.24 2.56
N LEU A 285 9.53 -33.92 3.10
CA LEU A 285 10.32 -32.72 2.77
C LEU A 285 11.81 -33.05 2.88
N ASN A 286 12.55 -32.88 1.78
CA ASN A 286 14.02 -33.07 1.74
C ASN A 286 14.51 -34.39 2.40
N GLY A 287 13.77 -35.47 2.18
CA GLY A 287 14.15 -36.82 2.66
C GLY A 287 13.71 -37.18 4.07
N LYS A 288 13.09 -36.24 4.82
CA LYS A 288 12.39 -36.51 6.08
C LYS A 288 10.88 -36.61 5.85
N SER A 289 10.17 -37.28 6.75
CA SER A 289 8.72 -37.37 6.72
C SER A 289 8.09 -37.37 8.09
N VAL A 290 6.82 -36.93 8.17
CA VAL A 290 5.98 -37.01 9.35
C VAL A 290 4.58 -37.45 8.98
N GLU A 291 3.95 -38.23 9.85
CA GLU A 291 2.58 -38.69 9.68
C GLU A 291 1.60 -37.89 10.50
N LYS A 292 0.44 -37.60 9.91
CA LYS A 292 -0.69 -36.94 10.61
C LYS A 292 -1.99 -37.69 10.35
N PRO A 293 -2.56 -38.37 11.36
CA PRO A 293 -3.85 -39.03 11.23
C PRO A 293 -5.02 -38.08 11.37
N PHE A 294 -6.05 -38.30 10.54
CA PHE A 294 -7.34 -37.61 10.59
C PHE A 294 -8.44 -38.64 10.82
N LYS A 295 -9.20 -38.47 11.89
CA LYS A 295 -10.39 -39.27 12.15
C LYS A 295 -11.55 -38.68 11.39
N ILE A 296 -12.05 -39.42 10.38
CA ILE A 296 -13.15 -39.04 9.50
C ILE A 296 -14.34 -39.92 9.81
N GLU A 297 -15.52 -39.33 9.86
CA GLU A 297 -16.80 -40.03 9.95
C GLU A 297 -17.51 -39.91 8.59
N VAL A 298 -17.68 -41.04 7.89
CA VAL A 298 -18.50 -41.11 6.68
C VAL A 298 -19.97 -41.27 7.12
N MET A 299 -20.81 -40.35 6.71
CA MET A 299 -22.23 -40.36 7.09
C MET A 299 -22.97 -41.52 6.49
N GLU A 300 -23.88 -42.09 7.22
CA GLU A 300 -24.85 -43.10 6.72
C GLU A 300 -25.68 -42.53 5.56
N GLU A 301 -26.30 -43.43 4.77
CA GLU A 301 -27.23 -43.03 3.72
C GLU A 301 -28.45 -42.29 4.31
N PHE A 302 -28.91 -41.28 3.57
CA PHE A 302 -30.14 -40.60 3.85
C PHE A 302 -31.29 -41.25 3.09
N TYR A 303 -32.44 -41.35 3.68
CA TYR A 303 -33.66 -41.77 2.98
C TYR A 303 -34.28 -40.63 2.21
#